data_c69e12c4a7fa6b9ceefdd6ac64726f65
#
_entry.id   c69e12c4a7fa6b9ceefdd6ac64726f65
#
_cell.length_a   1.000
_cell.length_b   1.000
_cell.length_c   1.000
_cell.angle_alpha   90.00
_cell.angle_beta   90.00
_cell.angle_gamma   90.00
#
_symmetry.space_group_name_H-M   'P 1'
#
loop_
_entity.id
_entity.type
_entity.pdbx_description
1 polymer ?
#
loop_
_entity_poly.entity_id
_entity_poly.type
_entity_poly.pdbx_seq_one_letter_code
_entity_poly.pdbx_strand_id
1 'polypeptide(L)'
;MQQLKGIKILLVDDEPNILQFLELGLQNEGFEVQTAQDGITAITLLKQFQPHVVILDVMMPGMDGFEVCRMIKKSENVAVIMLTAKDEVDDRVKGLTLGADDYMVKPFSFEELLARIYARIRNQFPNLFGEVVIGSFHIDDRRKEIRLKDRVLELSPTEYQLLKFLVLNHGLVLSKTMILDKVWGYDFGGEENIVEVYIRSLREKLNDKDHQLIRTLRGSGYRIDLS
;
A
#
# COMPACT_ATOMS: atom_id res chain seq x y z
N MET A 1 -6.21 -8.51 -18.34
CA MET A 1 -4.95 -8.19 -17.64
C MET A 1 -4.66 -6.72 -17.87
N GLN A 2 -4.79 -5.88 -16.84
CA GLN A 2 -4.48 -4.46 -16.92
C GLN A 2 -2.98 -4.30 -17.21
N GLN A 3 -2.64 -3.48 -18.21
CA GLN A 3 -1.26 -3.23 -18.61
C GLN A 3 -0.53 -2.46 -17.49
N LEU A 4 0.33 -3.14 -16.75
CA LEU A 4 1.24 -2.58 -15.73
C LEU A 4 2.52 -2.01 -16.38
N LYS A 5 2.45 -1.61 -17.65
CA LYS A 5 3.59 -1.05 -18.38
C LYS A 5 4.08 0.22 -17.68
N GLY A 6 5.36 0.22 -17.33
CA GLY A 6 6.03 1.37 -16.73
C GLY A 6 6.09 1.36 -15.20
N ILE A 7 5.62 0.29 -14.52
CA ILE A 7 5.85 0.12 -13.09
C ILE A 7 7.22 -0.48 -12.85
N LYS A 8 8.04 0.23 -12.11
CA LYS A 8 9.45 -0.08 -11.84
C LYS A 8 9.61 -0.67 -10.45
N ILE A 9 10.30 -1.79 -10.37
CA ILE A 9 10.61 -2.49 -9.11
C ILE A 9 12.12 -2.66 -8.98
N LEU A 10 12.67 -2.27 -7.83
CA LEU A 10 14.05 -2.56 -7.48
C LEU A 10 14.07 -3.72 -6.48
N LEU A 11 14.77 -4.80 -6.83
CA LEU A 11 15.03 -5.95 -5.95
C LEU A 11 16.40 -5.78 -5.30
N VAL A 12 16.47 -5.96 -4.00
CA VAL A 12 17.71 -5.82 -3.23
C VAL A 12 17.84 -7.03 -2.31
N ASP A 13 18.78 -7.90 -2.60
CA ASP A 13 19.05 -9.14 -1.85
C ASP A 13 20.48 -9.59 -2.17
N ASP A 14 21.25 -10.07 -1.21
CA ASP A 14 22.63 -10.52 -1.42
C ASP A 14 22.70 -11.92 -2.04
N GLU A 15 21.57 -12.64 -2.12
CA GLU A 15 21.47 -13.96 -2.75
C GLU A 15 21.11 -13.86 -4.25
N PRO A 16 22.06 -14.14 -5.19
CA PRO A 16 21.82 -14.01 -6.63
C PRO A 16 20.68 -14.89 -7.16
N ASN A 17 20.49 -16.06 -6.55
CA ASN A 17 19.44 -17.00 -6.96
C ASN A 17 18.04 -16.45 -6.65
N ILE A 18 17.87 -15.76 -5.51
CA ILE A 18 16.61 -15.11 -5.14
C ILE A 18 16.34 -13.97 -6.11
N LEU A 19 17.33 -13.13 -6.37
CA LEU A 19 17.19 -12.03 -7.33
C LEU A 19 16.79 -12.54 -8.70
N GLN A 20 17.45 -13.55 -9.24
CA GLN A 20 17.14 -14.11 -10.56
C GLN A 20 15.73 -14.68 -10.63
N PHE A 21 15.31 -15.42 -9.60
CA PHE A 21 13.96 -15.99 -9.53
C PHE A 21 12.88 -14.91 -9.50
N LEU A 22 13.04 -13.92 -8.63
CA LEU A 22 12.08 -12.83 -8.48
C LEU A 22 12.06 -11.92 -9.71
N GLU A 23 13.22 -11.59 -10.27
CA GLU A 23 13.34 -10.79 -11.48
C GLU A 23 12.56 -11.39 -12.63
N LEU A 24 12.80 -12.68 -12.92
CA LEU A 24 12.11 -13.38 -13.99
C LEU A 24 10.60 -13.42 -13.77
N GLY A 25 10.16 -13.72 -12.55
CA GLY A 25 8.74 -13.77 -12.19
C GLY A 25 8.06 -12.42 -12.39
N LEU A 26 8.66 -11.33 -11.88
CA LEU A 26 8.10 -9.99 -11.97
C LEU A 26 8.13 -9.41 -13.39
N GLN A 27 9.18 -9.72 -14.18
CA GLN A 27 9.23 -9.33 -15.60
C GLN A 27 8.12 -10.03 -16.41
N ASN A 28 7.82 -11.30 -16.12
CA ASN A 28 6.71 -12.03 -16.75
C ASN A 28 5.34 -11.42 -16.41
N GLU A 29 5.20 -10.77 -15.23
CA GLU A 29 4.00 -10.01 -14.83
C GLU A 29 3.94 -8.62 -15.49
N GLY A 30 5.00 -8.21 -16.21
CA GLY A 30 5.05 -6.95 -16.98
C GLY A 30 5.66 -5.77 -16.24
N PHE A 31 6.34 -6.01 -15.12
CA PHE A 31 7.12 -4.99 -14.41
C PHE A 31 8.47 -4.72 -15.07
N GLU A 32 8.96 -3.48 -14.96
CA GLU A 32 10.36 -3.17 -15.21
C GLU A 32 11.14 -3.44 -13.93
N VAL A 33 12.15 -4.32 -14.00
CA VAL A 33 12.88 -4.76 -12.81
C VAL A 33 14.37 -4.44 -12.95
N GLN A 34 14.96 -3.94 -11.87
CA GLN A 34 16.39 -3.89 -11.66
C GLN A 34 16.76 -4.56 -10.35
N THR A 35 17.99 -5.06 -10.25
CA THR A 35 18.48 -5.82 -9.10
C THR A 35 19.74 -5.18 -8.52
N ALA A 36 19.91 -5.25 -7.21
CA ALA A 36 21.10 -4.86 -6.48
C ALA A 36 21.46 -5.96 -5.47
N GLN A 37 22.75 -6.26 -5.33
CA GLN A 37 23.24 -7.29 -4.40
C GLN A 37 23.73 -6.70 -3.07
N ASP A 38 23.70 -5.39 -2.92
CA ASP A 38 24.13 -4.67 -1.72
C ASP A 38 23.43 -3.31 -1.60
N GLY A 39 23.50 -2.74 -0.39
CA GLY A 39 22.83 -1.48 -0.08
C GLY A 39 23.39 -0.26 -0.84
N ILE A 40 24.68 -0.22 -1.14
CA ILE A 40 25.31 0.91 -1.85
C ILE A 40 24.85 0.95 -3.30
N THR A 41 24.85 -0.22 -3.94
CA THR A 41 24.30 -0.40 -5.30
C THR A 41 22.81 -0.04 -5.33
N ALA A 42 22.04 -0.48 -4.34
CA ALA A 42 20.61 -0.15 -4.22
C ALA A 42 20.36 1.36 -4.16
N ILE A 43 21.09 2.11 -3.34
CA ILE A 43 20.96 3.57 -3.23
C ILE A 43 21.36 4.28 -4.54
N THR A 44 22.34 3.75 -5.26
CA THR A 44 22.73 4.29 -6.56
C THR A 44 21.63 4.09 -7.60
N LEU A 45 21.09 2.87 -7.68
CA LEU A 45 20.01 2.53 -8.60
C LEU A 45 18.70 3.25 -8.26
N LEU A 46 18.42 3.48 -6.97
CA LEU A 46 17.24 4.24 -6.54
C LEU A 46 17.15 5.60 -7.27
N LYS A 47 18.26 6.33 -7.34
CA LYS A 47 18.30 7.65 -7.98
C LYS A 47 18.21 7.58 -9.50
N GLN A 48 18.82 6.56 -10.12
CA GLN A 48 18.89 6.43 -11.59
C GLN A 48 17.60 5.82 -12.14
N PHE A 49 17.13 4.78 -11.52
CA PHE A 49 15.99 3.99 -11.98
C PHE A 49 14.64 4.56 -11.54
N GLN A 50 14.59 5.26 -10.39
CA GLN A 50 13.38 5.81 -9.79
C GLN A 50 12.27 4.75 -9.66
N PRO A 51 12.47 3.70 -8.86
CA PRO A 51 11.51 2.62 -8.70
C PRO A 51 10.24 3.10 -7.98
N HIS A 52 9.11 2.48 -8.27
CA HIS A 52 7.86 2.66 -7.52
C HIS A 52 7.84 1.80 -6.27
N VAL A 53 8.44 0.60 -6.35
CA VAL A 53 8.52 -0.35 -5.24
C VAL A 53 9.96 -0.83 -5.10
N VAL A 54 10.42 -0.91 -3.85
CA VAL A 54 11.68 -1.59 -3.49
C VAL A 54 11.32 -2.82 -2.66
N ILE A 55 11.79 -3.98 -3.09
CA ILE A 55 11.75 -5.23 -2.33
C ILE A 55 13.13 -5.41 -1.76
N LEU A 56 13.25 -5.44 -0.45
CA LEU A 56 14.49 -5.24 0.27
C LEU A 56 14.72 -6.32 1.31
N ASP A 57 15.77 -7.11 1.14
CA ASP A 57 16.20 -8.01 2.20
C ASP A 57 16.74 -7.25 3.40
N VAL A 58 16.38 -7.72 4.59
CA VAL A 58 16.88 -7.15 5.85
C VAL A 58 18.33 -7.53 6.09
N MET A 59 18.67 -8.79 5.83
CA MET A 59 19.93 -9.42 6.22
C MET A 59 20.96 -9.36 5.09
N MET A 60 21.57 -8.19 4.89
CA MET A 60 22.61 -8.05 3.88
C MET A 60 23.96 -7.66 4.53
N PRO A 61 25.10 -8.13 3.98
CA PRO A 61 26.41 -7.76 4.49
C PRO A 61 26.72 -6.27 4.21
N GLY A 62 27.37 -5.62 5.16
CA GLY A 62 27.74 -4.21 5.07
C GLY A 62 26.61 -3.28 5.47
N MET A 63 25.95 -2.65 4.51
CA MET A 63 24.77 -1.81 4.75
C MET A 63 23.53 -2.70 4.79
N ASP A 64 22.92 -2.83 5.96
CA ASP A 64 21.72 -3.66 6.15
C ASP A 64 20.45 -3.03 5.52
N GLY A 65 19.40 -3.85 5.38
CA GLY A 65 18.15 -3.40 4.79
C GLY A 65 17.45 -2.29 5.58
N PHE A 66 17.66 -2.19 6.90
CA PHE A 66 17.09 -1.12 7.71
C PHE A 66 17.74 0.24 7.40
N GLU A 67 19.05 0.24 7.20
CA GLU A 67 19.77 1.46 6.81
C GLU A 67 19.35 1.94 5.43
N VAL A 68 19.22 1.00 4.46
CA VAL A 68 18.73 1.29 3.11
C VAL A 68 17.30 1.83 3.18
N CYS A 69 16.40 1.19 3.90
CA CYS A 69 15.02 1.63 4.08
C CYS A 69 14.94 3.06 4.64
N ARG A 70 15.71 3.34 5.69
CA ARG A 70 15.76 4.69 6.31
C ARG A 70 16.22 5.75 5.32
N MET A 71 17.17 5.43 4.43
CA MET A 71 17.64 6.36 3.42
C MET A 71 16.58 6.60 2.34
N ILE A 72 15.91 5.55 1.87
CA ILE A 72 14.80 5.65 0.91
C ILE A 72 13.68 6.53 1.45
N LYS A 73 13.23 6.27 2.67
CA LYS A 73 12.07 6.95 3.27
C LYS A 73 12.30 8.42 3.63
N LYS A 74 13.54 8.88 3.67
CA LYS A 74 13.84 10.30 3.89
C LYS A 74 13.56 11.22 2.71
N SER A 75 13.60 10.71 1.49
CA SER A 75 13.66 11.54 0.30
C SER A 75 12.77 11.12 -0.86
N GLU A 76 12.19 9.92 -0.82
CA GLU A 76 11.54 9.34 -1.99
C GLU A 76 10.11 8.85 -1.69
N ASN A 77 9.18 9.12 -2.60
CA ASN A 77 7.84 8.53 -2.57
C ASN A 77 7.88 7.13 -3.21
N VAL A 78 8.52 6.18 -2.50
CA VAL A 78 8.75 4.79 -2.94
C VAL A 78 8.13 3.85 -1.92
N ALA A 79 7.38 2.84 -2.37
CA ALA A 79 6.90 1.77 -1.50
C ALA A 79 8.04 0.81 -1.16
N VAL A 80 8.19 0.46 0.11
CA VAL A 80 9.22 -0.48 0.57
C VAL A 80 8.55 -1.69 1.20
N ILE A 81 8.84 -2.88 0.63
CA ILE A 81 8.46 -4.19 1.18
C ILE A 81 9.74 -4.85 1.68
N MET A 82 9.83 -5.07 2.99
CA MET A 82 11.01 -5.73 3.56
C MET A 82 10.83 -7.25 3.63
N LEU A 83 11.87 -7.99 3.24
CA LEU A 83 11.94 -9.43 3.39
C LEU A 83 12.78 -9.75 4.63
N THR A 84 12.29 -10.61 5.52
CA THR A 84 12.97 -10.92 6.78
C THR A 84 12.94 -12.41 7.09
N ALA A 85 13.91 -12.93 7.86
CA ALA A 85 13.88 -14.27 8.37
C ALA A 85 12.89 -14.40 9.55
N LYS A 86 12.38 -15.64 9.79
CA LYS A 86 11.23 -15.93 10.66
C LYS A 86 11.42 -15.58 12.15
N ASP A 87 12.63 -15.41 12.64
CA ASP A 87 12.93 -15.38 14.08
C ASP A 87 13.03 -13.99 14.71
N GLU A 88 12.75 -12.91 13.95
CA GLU A 88 12.97 -11.55 14.42
C GLU A 88 11.67 -10.75 14.52
N VAL A 89 10.85 -11.08 15.55
CA VAL A 89 9.69 -10.25 15.93
C VAL A 89 10.11 -8.81 16.23
N ASP A 90 11.31 -8.62 16.79
CA ASP A 90 11.87 -7.31 17.08
C ASP A 90 12.20 -6.50 15.81
N ASP A 91 12.58 -7.17 14.73
CA ASP A 91 12.86 -6.49 13.45
C ASP A 91 11.60 -6.00 12.75
N ARG A 92 10.46 -6.68 12.93
CA ARG A 92 9.15 -6.20 12.42
C ARG A 92 8.73 -4.91 13.11
N VAL A 93 8.96 -4.79 14.42
CA VAL A 93 8.67 -3.57 15.19
C VAL A 93 9.63 -2.46 14.79
N LYS A 94 10.93 -2.76 14.67
CA LYS A 94 11.95 -1.83 14.18
C LYS A 94 11.62 -1.25 12.81
N GLY A 95 11.29 -2.08 11.87
CA GLY A 95 11.10 -1.63 10.51
C GLY A 95 9.81 -0.85 10.30
N LEU A 96 8.71 -1.19 10.99
CA LEU A 96 7.49 -0.36 11.00
C LEU A 96 7.82 1.04 11.56
N THR A 97 8.65 1.12 12.59
CA THR A 97 9.13 2.39 13.16
C THR A 97 10.03 3.17 12.18
N LEU A 98 10.71 2.48 11.26
CA LEU A 98 11.57 3.09 10.23
C LEU A 98 10.81 3.50 8.96
N GLY A 99 9.50 3.24 8.89
CA GLY A 99 8.63 3.68 7.81
C GLY A 99 8.51 2.72 6.62
N ALA A 100 8.93 1.45 6.74
CA ALA A 100 8.60 0.46 5.73
C ALA A 100 7.08 0.31 5.57
N ASP A 101 6.61 0.10 4.34
CA ASP A 101 5.18 0.02 4.05
C ASP A 101 4.62 -1.38 4.27
N ASP A 102 5.47 -2.41 4.16
CA ASP A 102 5.09 -3.81 4.36
C ASP A 102 6.27 -4.68 4.78
N TYR A 103 5.94 -5.85 5.36
CA TYR A 103 6.90 -6.88 5.78
C TYR A 103 6.45 -8.25 5.31
N MET A 104 7.39 -9.05 4.87
CA MET A 104 7.16 -10.42 4.50
C MET A 104 8.24 -11.34 5.04
N VAL A 105 7.82 -12.48 5.60
CA VAL A 105 8.72 -13.44 6.23
C VAL A 105 9.16 -14.49 5.21
N LYS A 106 10.46 -14.75 5.10
CA LYS A 106 11.04 -15.89 4.33
C LYS A 106 10.81 -17.21 5.10
N PRO A 107 10.40 -18.32 4.46
CA PRO A 107 10.07 -18.45 3.04
C PRO A 107 8.66 -17.93 2.72
N PHE A 108 8.50 -17.37 1.53
CA PHE A 108 7.23 -16.81 1.04
C PHE A 108 6.88 -17.40 -0.33
N SER A 109 5.60 -17.29 -0.72
CA SER A 109 5.20 -17.60 -2.10
C SER A 109 5.32 -16.38 -3.00
N PHE A 110 5.59 -16.62 -4.28
CA PHE A 110 5.64 -15.54 -5.28
C PHE A 110 4.28 -14.82 -5.39
N GLU A 111 3.18 -15.58 -5.30
CA GLU A 111 1.82 -15.05 -5.35
C GLU A 111 1.53 -14.10 -4.18
N GLU A 112 2.02 -14.41 -2.97
CA GLU A 112 1.88 -13.53 -1.83
C GLU A 112 2.66 -12.23 -2.03
N LEU A 113 3.91 -12.32 -2.49
CA LEU A 113 4.72 -11.14 -2.81
C LEU A 113 4.03 -10.28 -3.86
N LEU A 114 3.54 -10.88 -4.93
CA LEU A 114 2.85 -10.19 -6.01
C LEU A 114 1.58 -9.47 -5.52
N ALA A 115 0.78 -10.12 -4.68
CA ALA A 115 -0.40 -9.51 -4.08
C ALA A 115 -0.06 -8.28 -3.22
N ARG A 116 1.02 -8.35 -2.45
CA ARG A 116 1.52 -7.22 -1.63
C ARG A 116 2.05 -6.08 -2.49
N ILE A 117 2.81 -6.38 -3.55
CA ILE A 117 3.27 -5.39 -4.53
C ILE A 117 2.06 -4.62 -5.10
N TYR A 118 1.04 -5.33 -5.60
CA TYR A 118 -0.16 -4.69 -6.12
C TYR A 118 -0.88 -3.81 -5.09
N ALA A 119 -0.97 -4.29 -3.84
CA ALA A 119 -1.59 -3.52 -2.77
C ALA A 119 -0.80 -2.22 -2.48
N ARG A 120 0.53 -2.28 -2.42
CA ARG A 120 1.38 -1.10 -2.18
C ARG A 120 1.31 -0.10 -3.33
N ILE A 121 1.45 -0.57 -4.59
CA ILE A 121 1.36 0.31 -5.76
C ILE A 121 -0.01 0.98 -5.81
N ARG A 122 -1.09 0.25 -5.60
CA ARG A 122 -2.45 0.78 -5.59
C ARG A 122 -2.68 1.86 -4.53
N ASN A 123 -2.09 1.66 -3.35
CA ASN A 123 -2.22 2.61 -2.24
C ASN A 123 -1.36 3.86 -2.42
N GLN A 124 -0.14 3.71 -2.94
CA GLN A 124 0.84 4.80 -3.00
C GLN A 124 0.84 5.51 -4.36
N PHE A 125 0.56 4.77 -5.44
CA PHE A 125 0.56 5.26 -6.81
C PHE A 125 -0.77 5.01 -7.54
N PRO A 126 -1.91 5.44 -7.00
CA PRO A 126 -3.22 5.17 -7.60
C PRO A 126 -3.33 5.70 -9.04
N ASN A 127 -2.56 6.75 -9.38
CA ASN A 127 -2.54 7.33 -10.71
C ASN A 127 -1.98 6.39 -11.79
N LEU A 128 -1.20 5.37 -11.42
CA LEU A 128 -0.63 4.40 -12.38
C LEU A 128 -1.68 3.41 -12.90
N PHE A 129 -2.75 3.21 -12.14
CA PHE A 129 -3.81 2.27 -12.52
C PHE A 129 -4.94 2.91 -13.34
N GLY A 130 -4.91 4.25 -13.53
CA GLY A 130 -6.03 4.95 -14.15
C GLY A 130 -7.28 4.87 -13.26
N GLU A 131 -8.39 4.35 -13.80
CA GLU A 131 -9.60 4.05 -13.04
C GLU A 131 -9.42 2.70 -12.30
N VAL A 132 -9.58 2.71 -10.99
CA VAL A 132 -9.54 1.49 -10.15
C VAL A 132 -10.97 0.99 -9.97
N VAL A 133 -11.24 -0.24 -10.41
CA VAL A 133 -12.55 -0.88 -10.24
C VAL A 133 -12.46 -1.95 -9.15
N ILE A 134 -13.27 -1.82 -8.11
CA ILE A 134 -13.35 -2.76 -6.99
C ILE A 134 -14.82 -3.02 -6.67
N GLY A 135 -15.30 -4.22 -6.97
CA GLY A 135 -16.73 -4.52 -6.91
C GLY A 135 -17.52 -3.55 -7.78
N SER A 136 -18.50 -2.88 -7.20
CA SER A 136 -19.31 -1.86 -7.88
C SER A 136 -18.73 -0.45 -7.83
N PHE A 137 -17.57 -0.26 -7.22
CA PHE A 137 -16.91 1.04 -7.13
C PHE A 137 -15.91 1.25 -8.26
N HIS A 138 -15.98 2.44 -8.87
CA HIS A 138 -15.05 2.95 -9.85
C HIS A 138 -14.38 4.19 -9.27
N ILE A 139 -13.07 4.16 -9.06
CA ILE A 139 -12.29 5.26 -8.47
C ILE A 139 -11.38 5.83 -9.55
N ASP A 140 -11.65 7.06 -9.98
CA ASP A 140 -10.76 7.85 -10.83
C ASP A 140 -9.99 8.86 -9.97
N ASP A 141 -8.75 8.54 -9.68
CA ASP A 141 -7.92 9.38 -8.81
C ASP A 141 -7.45 10.67 -9.49
N ARG A 142 -7.42 10.70 -10.83
CA ARG A 142 -7.07 11.91 -11.61
C ARG A 142 -8.18 12.94 -11.54
N ARG A 143 -9.43 12.48 -11.63
CA ARG A 143 -10.62 13.33 -11.53
C ARG A 143 -11.06 13.57 -10.09
N LYS A 144 -10.48 12.82 -9.12
CA LYS A 144 -10.96 12.78 -7.72
C LYS A 144 -12.43 12.39 -7.63
N GLU A 145 -12.84 11.44 -8.48
CA GLU A 145 -14.21 10.99 -8.64
C GLU A 145 -14.34 9.53 -8.21
N ILE A 146 -15.40 9.23 -7.47
CA ILE A 146 -15.81 7.85 -7.19
C ILE A 146 -17.21 7.65 -7.74
N ARG A 147 -17.39 6.58 -8.51
CA ARG A 147 -18.70 6.11 -8.96
C ARG A 147 -19.07 4.82 -8.23
N LEU A 148 -20.33 4.71 -7.85
CA LEU A 148 -20.92 3.46 -7.38
C LEU A 148 -21.86 2.97 -8.47
N LYS A 149 -21.51 1.88 -9.15
CA LYS A 149 -22.12 1.47 -10.43
C LYS A 149 -22.00 2.62 -11.44
N ASP A 150 -23.11 3.10 -11.97
CA ASP A 150 -23.16 4.19 -12.96
C ASP A 150 -23.34 5.59 -12.32
N ARG A 151 -23.49 5.68 -10.99
CA ARG A 151 -23.74 6.93 -10.28
C ARG A 151 -22.46 7.56 -9.75
N VAL A 152 -22.14 8.75 -10.22
CA VAL A 152 -21.08 9.60 -9.61
C VAL A 152 -21.52 10.01 -8.21
N LEU A 153 -20.63 9.89 -7.24
CA LEU A 153 -20.86 10.30 -5.86
C LEU A 153 -20.34 11.73 -5.65
N GLU A 154 -21.21 12.61 -5.19
CA GLU A 154 -20.81 13.98 -4.81
C GLU A 154 -20.14 13.95 -3.45
N LEU A 155 -18.80 13.92 -3.44
CA LEU A 155 -17.99 13.80 -2.25
C LEU A 155 -17.17 15.07 -2.02
N SER A 156 -17.08 15.50 -0.75
CA SER A 156 -16.05 16.46 -0.36
C SER A 156 -14.66 15.84 -0.45
N PRO A 157 -13.57 16.62 -0.46
CA PRO A 157 -12.20 16.07 -0.51
C PRO A 157 -11.93 15.04 0.60
N THR A 158 -12.37 15.29 1.81
CA THR A 158 -12.20 14.37 2.94
C THR A 158 -13.04 13.10 2.80
N GLU A 159 -14.30 13.21 2.36
CA GLU A 159 -15.16 12.06 2.07
C GLU A 159 -14.60 11.20 0.94
N TYR A 160 -14.04 11.82 -0.10
CA TYR A 160 -13.35 11.12 -1.16
C TYR A 160 -12.18 10.28 -0.62
N GLN A 161 -11.30 10.89 0.19
CA GLN A 161 -10.16 10.18 0.78
C GLN A 161 -10.61 9.04 1.69
N LEU A 162 -11.62 9.27 2.54
CA LEU A 162 -12.14 8.27 3.44
C LEU A 162 -12.78 7.10 2.67
N LEU A 163 -13.67 7.38 1.72
CA LEU A 163 -14.31 6.31 0.93
C LEU A 163 -13.29 5.53 0.10
N LYS A 164 -12.36 6.23 -0.55
CA LYS A 164 -11.25 5.60 -1.27
C LYS A 164 -10.47 4.67 -0.35
N PHE A 165 -10.10 5.12 0.85
CA PHE A 165 -9.34 4.32 1.81
C PHE A 165 -10.12 3.07 2.25
N LEU A 166 -11.41 3.19 2.53
CA LEU A 166 -12.28 2.06 2.87
C LEU A 166 -12.37 1.06 1.72
N VAL A 167 -12.64 1.52 0.48
CA VAL A 167 -12.82 0.65 -0.70
C VAL A 167 -11.52 -0.08 -1.05
N LEU A 168 -10.37 0.61 -1.00
CA LEU A 168 -9.07 -0.02 -1.26
C LEU A 168 -8.68 -1.08 -0.23
N ASN A 169 -9.24 -1.01 0.98
CA ASN A 169 -9.02 -1.95 2.07
C ASN A 169 -10.29 -2.77 2.40
N HIS A 170 -11.15 -3.00 1.40
CA HIS A 170 -12.39 -3.75 1.60
C HIS A 170 -12.16 -5.12 2.24
N GLY A 171 -13.09 -5.54 3.07
CA GLY A 171 -13.00 -6.78 3.84
C GLY A 171 -12.11 -6.70 5.10
N LEU A 172 -11.28 -5.66 5.24
CA LEU A 172 -10.44 -5.46 6.42
C LEU A 172 -11.12 -4.53 7.43
N VAL A 173 -10.91 -4.82 8.72
CA VAL A 173 -11.34 -3.94 9.81
C VAL A 173 -10.31 -2.83 9.99
N LEU A 174 -10.75 -1.59 9.79
CA LEU A 174 -9.91 -0.40 9.97
C LEU A 174 -10.29 0.29 11.28
N SER A 175 -9.33 0.43 12.19
CA SER A 175 -9.56 1.14 13.45
C SER A 175 -9.80 2.65 13.19
N LYS A 176 -10.45 3.33 14.15
CA LYS A 176 -10.65 4.78 14.06
C LYS A 176 -9.32 5.53 13.96
N THR A 177 -8.32 5.09 14.73
CA THR A 177 -6.97 5.67 14.70
C THR A 177 -6.34 5.52 13.33
N MET A 178 -6.37 4.30 12.73
CA MET A 178 -5.84 4.10 11.37
C MET A 178 -6.53 4.98 10.32
N ILE A 179 -7.85 5.13 10.43
CA ILE A 179 -8.62 6.00 9.53
C ILE A 179 -8.22 7.46 9.74
N LEU A 180 -8.10 7.90 10.99
CA LEU A 180 -7.74 9.26 11.35
C LEU A 180 -6.36 9.62 10.78
N ASP A 181 -5.36 8.81 11.07
CA ASP A 181 -3.97 9.02 10.61
C ASP A 181 -3.88 9.08 9.09
N LYS A 182 -4.61 8.19 8.41
CA LYS A 182 -4.55 8.10 6.94
C LYS A 182 -5.28 9.24 6.23
N VAL A 183 -6.40 9.71 6.77
CA VAL A 183 -7.27 10.70 6.10
C VAL A 183 -6.96 12.13 6.55
N TRP A 184 -6.58 12.31 7.82
CA TRP A 184 -6.31 13.64 8.41
C TRP A 184 -4.84 13.87 8.76
N GLY A 185 -4.02 12.81 8.83
CA GLY A 185 -2.60 12.88 9.18
C GLY A 185 -2.31 12.70 10.68
N TYR A 186 -1.05 12.33 10.99
CA TYR A 186 -0.62 12.02 12.37
C TYR A 186 -0.71 13.21 13.35
N ASP A 187 -0.62 14.43 12.85
CA ASP A 187 -0.65 15.64 13.68
C ASP A 187 -2.07 16.20 13.87
N PHE A 188 -3.09 15.44 13.49
CA PHE A 188 -4.47 15.89 13.63
C PHE A 188 -4.89 15.86 15.11
N GLY A 189 -4.87 17.03 15.76
CA GLY A 189 -5.28 17.23 17.16
C GLY A 189 -6.80 17.18 17.42
N GLY A 190 -7.59 16.65 16.47
CA GLY A 190 -9.04 16.55 16.58
C GLY A 190 -9.50 15.28 17.30
N GLU A 191 -10.76 15.31 17.76
CA GLU A 191 -11.37 14.15 18.43
C GLU A 191 -11.65 13.01 17.44
N GLU A 192 -11.49 11.77 17.89
CA GLU A 192 -11.82 10.55 17.11
C GLU A 192 -13.26 10.50 16.60
N ASN A 193 -14.16 11.27 17.21
CA ASN A 193 -15.56 11.40 16.82
C ASN A 193 -15.75 11.94 15.40
N ILE A 194 -14.76 12.63 14.83
CA ILE A 194 -14.83 13.12 13.45
C ILE A 194 -14.99 11.99 12.44
N VAL A 195 -14.36 10.83 12.69
CA VAL A 195 -14.50 9.65 11.83
C VAL A 195 -15.97 9.20 11.77
N GLU A 196 -16.68 9.21 12.91
CA GLU A 196 -18.09 8.83 12.97
C GLU A 196 -18.99 9.75 12.13
N VAL A 197 -18.71 11.06 12.18
CA VAL A 197 -19.44 12.06 11.39
C VAL A 197 -19.29 11.79 9.90
N TYR A 198 -18.06 11.55 9.44
CA TYR A 198 -17.81 11.29 8.03
C TYR A 198 -18.31 9.92 7.56
N ILE A 199 -18.24 8.89 8.41
CA ILE A 199 -18.86 7.58 8.13
C ILE A 199 -20.38 7.73 7.96
N ARG A 200 -21.03 8.51 8.82
CA ARG A 200 -22.47 8.79 8.70
C ARG A 200 -22.79 9.48 7.38
N SER A 201 -22.05 10.54 7.04
CA SER A 201 -22.21 11.25 5.76
C SER A 201 -22.02 10.34 4.56
N LEU A 202 -21.00 9.46 4.57
CA LEU A 202 -20.80 8.48 3.51
C LEU A 202 -21.95 7.50 3.38
N ARG A 203 -22.50 6.99 4.48
CA ARG A 203 -23.66 6.09 4.47
C ARG A 203 -24.88 6.75 3.81
N GLU A 204 -25.13 8.01 4.13
CA GLU A 204 -26.22 8.79 3.51
C GLU A 204 -26.01 8.89 1.98
N LYS A 205 -24.81 9.23 1.53
CA LYS A 205 -24.46 9.36 0.11
C LYS A 205 -24.47 8.03 -0.64
N LEU A 206 -24.12 6.93 0.05
CA LEU A 206 -24.14 5.57 -0.49
C LEU A 206 -25.53 4.92 -0.44
N ASN A 207 -26.53 5.55 0.20
CA ASN A 207 -27.84 4.95 0.51
C ASN A 207 -27.71 3.68 1.39
N ASP A 208 -26.69 3.61 2.22
CA ASP A 208 -26.40 2.46 3.12
C ASP A 208 -27.19 2.59 4.45
N LYS A 209 -28.54 2.60 4.35
CA LYS A 209 -29.43 2.80 5.49
C LYS A 209 -29.30 1.67 6.52
N ASP A 210 -29.09 0.46 6.06
CA ASP A 210 -29.02 -0.75 6.90
C ASP A 210 -27.59 -1.05 7.34
N HIS A 211 -26.63 -0.18 7.05
CA HIS A 211 -25.22 -0.33 7.39
C HIS A 211 -24.58 -1.65 6.89
N GLN A 212 -25.07 -2.14 5.74
CA GLN A 212 -24.59 -3.40 5.15
C GLN A 212 -23.30 -3.21 4.36
N LEU A 213 -23.12 -2.04 3.75
CA LEU A 213 -21.95 -1.71 2.97
C LEU A 213 -20.79 -1.26 3.88
N ILE A 214 -21.02 -0.23 4.73
CA ILE A 214 -20.05 0.19 5.73
C ILE A 214 -20.50 -0.33 7.09
N ARG A 215 -19.91 -1.42 7.54
CA ARG A 215 -20.23 -2.04 8.83
C ARG A 215 -19.46 -1.38 9.97
N THR A 216 -20.12 -1.20 11.11
CA THR A 216 -19.48 -0.83 12.36
C THR A 216 -19.20 -2.08 13.19
N LEU A 217 -17.92 -2.32 13.49
CA LEU A 217 -17.49 -3.35 14.43
C LEU A 217 -17.19 -2.66 15.76
N ARG A 218 -18.12 -2.80 16.71
CA ARG A 218 -18.05 -2.12 18.01
C ARG A 218 -16.71 -2.38 18.70
N GLY A 219 -16.04 -1.32 19.12
CA GLY A 219 -14.72 -1.38 19.76
C GLY A 219 -13.53 -1.64 18.81
N SER A 220 -13.78 -1.99 17.52
CA SER A 220 -12.71 -2.34 16.58
C SER A 220 -12.58 -1.35 15.41
N GLY A 221 -13.68 -0.70 14.99
CA GLY A 221 -13.65 0.26 13.89
C GLY A 221 -14.69 0.00 12.80
N TYR A 222 -14.30 0.18 11.54
CA TYR A 222 -15.19 0.08 10.39
C TYR A 222 -14.63 -0.87 9.33
N ARG A 223 -15.53 -1.49 8.58
CA ARG A 223 -15.19 -2.34 7.44
C ARG A 223 -16.18 -2.07 6.32
N ILE A 224 -15.69 -1.97 5.09
CA ILE A 224 -16.56 -1.98 3.91
C ILE A 224 -16.62 -3.40 3.33
N ASP A 225 -17.84 -3.90 3.12
CA ASP A 225 -18.09 -5.22 2.52
C ASP A 225 -18.68 -4.99 1.13
N LEU A 226 -17.97 -5.46 0.10
CA LEU A 226 -18.39 -5.34 -1.29
C LEU A 226 -19.09 -6.64 -1.72
N SER A 227 -20.28 -6.52 -2.24
CA SER A 227 -21.04 -7.60 -2.87
C SER A 227 -20.67 -7.76 -4.33
#